data_668407a79d978a4b44db297e544bd767
#
_entry.id   668407a79d978a4b44db297e544bd767
#
_cell.length_a   1.000
_cell.length_b   1.000
_cell.length_c   1.000
_cell.angle_alpha   90.00
_cell.angle_beta   90.00
_cell.angle_gamma   90.00
#
_symmetry.space_group_name_H-M   'P 1'
#
loop_
_entity.id
_entity.type
_entity.pdbx_description
1 polymer ?
#
loop_
_entity_poly.entity_id
_entity_poly.type
_entity_poly.pdbx_seq_one_letter_code
_entity_poly.pdbx_strand_id
1 'polypeptide(L)'
;MSQKLVGSVCLITGASAGIGKASALALTREGASLVLIARRKSRLDELVEMIHSAGGRAIAVVGDVREEETALRAMQAAKEHFGALHILLNNAGVGNYKPLIETSAEEYDELMETNMRSTFLFTRHAVPLMLEQGSGLILMLSSMAGKYGFAGEAVYCASKFAQVGFAQALDKELRPQGIKVGVICPGGVKTEFALGKGRTAEGVAQSGMLDPEDVAEAVLLACTQPAHARIIEIQMRPMVEPLT
;
A
#
# COMPACT_ATOMS: atom_id res chain seq x y z
N MET A 1 -9.61 -11.78 22.26
CA MET A 1 -9.22 -10.37 22.05
C MET A 1 -10.28 -9.71 21.17
N SER A 2 -10.65 -8.48 21.44
CA SER A 2 -11.65 -7.75 20.62
C SER A 2 -11.03 -7.46 19.25
N GLN A 3 -11.66 -7.94 18.18
CA GLN A 3 -11.27 -7.62 16.80
C GLN A 3 -11.69 -6.18 16.48
N LYS A 4 -10.71 -5.32 16.19
CA LYS A 4 -10.92 -3.87 16.06
C LYS A 4 -11.48 -3.43 14.70
N LEU A 5 -11.44 -4.31 13.69
CA LEU A 5 -11.83 -4.00 12.31
C LEU A 5 -13.05 -4.80 11.83
N VAL A 6 -13.80 -5.41 12.77
CA VAL A 6 -15.08 -6.08 12.42
C VAL A 6 -16.02 -5.08 11.74
N GLY A 7 -16.55 -5.45 10.58
CA GLY A 7 -17.38 -4.59 9.75
C GLY A 7 -16.62 -3.61 8.84
N SER A 8 -15.30 -3.49 9.00
CA SER A 8 -14.49 -2.66 8.10
C SER A 8 -14.18 -3.38 6.79
N VAL A 9 -14.25 -2.67 5.69
CA VAL A 9 -13.85 -3.12 4.35
C VAL A 9 -12.56 -2.44 3.94
N CYS A 10 -11.52 -3.23 3.65
CA CYS A 10 -10.21 -2.73 3.28
C CYS A 10 -9.86 -3.15 1.84
N LEU A 11 -9.42 -2.20 1.03
CA LEU A 11 -8.91 -2.44 -0.30
C LEU A 11 -7.38 -2.30 -0.29
N ILE A 12 -6.68 -3.32 -0.82
CA ILE A 12 -5.21 -3.38 -0.81
C ILE A 12 -4.69 -3.56 -2.23
N THR A 13 -3.92 -2.60 -2.73
CA THR A 13 -3.22 -2.73 -4.01
C THR A 13 -1.88 -3.43 -3.83
N GLY A 14 -1.46 -4.25 -4.80
CA GLY A 14 -0.21 -5.02 -4.71
C GLY A 14 -0.26 -6.13 -3.65
N ALA A 15 -1.43 -6.73 -3.41
CA ALA A 15 -1.67 -7.66 -2.32
C ALA A 15 -1.01 -9.05 -2.48
N SER A 16 -0.49 -9.40 -3.66
CA SER A 16 -0.04 -10.76 -3.97
C SER A 16 1.29 -11.19 -3.34
N ALA A 17 2.03 -10.28 -2.68
CA ALA A 17 3.32 -10.57 -2.05
C ALA A 17 3.73 -9.49 -1.04
N GLY A 18 4.81 -9.76 -0.31
CA GLY A 18 5.49 -8.79 0.55
C GLY A 18 4.57 -8.08 1.53
N ILE A 19 4.72 -6.77 1.66
CA ILE A 19 3.98 -5.93 2.62
C ILE A 19 2.47 -6.01 2.39
N GLY A 20 2.01 -6.03 1.13
CA GLY A 20 0.58 -6.12 0.83
C GLY A 20 -0.06 -7.42 1.32
N LYS A 21 0.64 -8.57 1.13
CA LYS A 21 0.20 -9.87 1.65
C LYS A 21 0.22 -9.90 3.18
N ALA A 22 1.30 -9.43 3.81
CA ALA A 22 1.42 -9.38 5.27
C ALA A 22 0.33 -8.47 5.88
N SER A 23 0.08 -7.30 5.28
CA SER A 23 -1.01 -6.40 5.71
C SER A 23 -2.39 -7.04 5.56
N ALA A 24 -2.65 -7.76 4.45
CA ALA A 24 -3.91 -8.47 4.28
C ALA A 24 -4.16 -9.47 5.42
N LEU A 25 -3.14 -10.27 5.76
CA LEU A 25 -3.24 -11.23 6.85
C LEU A 25 -3.39 -10.56 8.22
N ALA A 26 -2.69 -9.46 8.49
CA ALA A 26 -2.81 -8.70 9.73
C ALA A 26 -4.22 -8.10 9.90
N LEU A 27 -4.75 -7.46 8.85
CA LEU A 27 -6.09 -6.87 8.87
C LEU A 27 -7.19 -7.93 8.98
N THR A 28 -7.00 -9.11 8.37
CA THR A 28 -7.92 -10.25 8.54
C THR A 28 -8.01 -10.72 9.98
N ARG A 29 -6.89 -10.81 10.70
CA ARG A 29 -6.88 -11.19 12.14
C ARG A 29 -7.71 -10.24 13.00
N GLU A 30 -7.82 -8.99 12.59
CA GLU A 30 -8.65 -7.97 13.26
C GLU A 30 -10.10 -7.91 12.72
N GLY A 31 -10.50 -8.83 11.84
CA GLY A 31 -11.88 -8.99 11.38
C GLY A 31 -12.28 -8.15 10.16
N ALA A 32 -11.33 -7.56 9.45
CA ALA A 32 -11.61 -6.82 8.21
C ALA A 32 -12.04 -7.74 7.06
N SER A 33 -12.94 -7.25 6.21
CA SER A 33 -13.23 -7.83 4.89
C SER A 33 -12.33 -7.18 3.83
N LEU A 34 -11.77 -7.97 2.91
CA LEU A 34 -10.71 -7.50 2.04
C LEU A 34 -11.06 -7.55 0.54
N VAL A 35 -10.69 -6.50 -0.18
CA VAL A 35 -10.59 -6.47 -1.65
C VAL A 35 -9.12 -6.43 -2.01
N LEU A 36 -8.62 -7.48 -2.65
CA LEU A 36 -7.21 -7.70 -2.92
C LEU A 36 -6.90 -7.52 -4.39
N ILE A 37 -6.02 -6.59 -4.73
CA ILE A 37 -5.70 -6.24 -6.11
C ILE A 37 -4.26 -6.60 -6.44
N ALA A 38 -4.04 -7.37 -7.52
CA ALA A 38 -2.74 -7.61 -8.13
C ALA A 38 -2.88 -8.24 -9.53
N ARG A 39 -1.76 -8.33 -10.25
CA ARG A 39 -1.70 -8.95 -11.59
C ARG A 39 -1.64 -10.48 -11.54
N ARG A 40 -1.05 -11.05 -10.49
CA ARG A 40 -0.78 -12.51 -10.38
C ARG A 40 -1.99 -13.21 -9.77
N LYS A 41 -2.86 -13.71 -10.65
CA LYS A 41 -4.11 -14.38 -10.25
C LYS A 41 -3.87 -15.52 -9.27
N SER A 42 -2.96 -16.46 -9.57
CA SER A 42 -2.72 -17.63 -8.70
C SER A 42 -2.36 -17.24 -7.27
N ARG A 43 -1.49 -16.22 -7.09
CA ARG A 43 -1.10 -15.76 -5.76
C ARG A 43 -2.23 -15.02 -5.03
N LEU A 44 -3.13 -14.36 -5.75
CA LEU A 44 -4.32 -13.78 -5.13
C LEU A 44 -5.30 -14.88 -4.70
N ASP A 45 -5.51 -15.88 -5.54
CA ASP A 45 -6.39 -17.01 -5.21
C ASP A 45 -5.88 -17.76 -3.96
N GLU A 46 -4.58 -18.05 -3.90
CA GLU A 46 -3.93 -18.63 -2.70
C GLU A 46 -4.14 -17.77 -1.45
N LEU A 47 -3.97 -16.45 -1.56
CA LEU A 47 -4.16 -15.55 -0.42
C LEU A 47 -5.62 -15.49 0.02
N VAL A 48 -6.57 -15.46 -0.91
CA VAL A 48 -8.02 -15.50 -0.62
C VAL A 48 -8.36 -16.80 0.11
N GLU A 49 -7.85 -17.95 -0.37
CA GLU A 49 -8.07 -19.24 0.27
C GLU A 49 -7.48 -19.30 1.69
N MET A 50 -6.27 -18.76 1.89
CA MET A 50 -5.67 -18.64 3.22
C MET A 50 -6.54 -17.82 4.18
N ILE A 51 -7.09 -16.70 3.69
CA ILE A 51 -7.96 -15.83 4.48
C ILE A 51 -9.27 -16.51 4.82
N HIS A 52 -9.90 -17.19 3.86
CA HIS A 52 -11.14 -17.94 4.07
C HIS A 52 -10.94 -19.10 5.05
N SER A 53 -9.83 -19.85 4.92
CA SER A 53 -9.48 -20.93 5.84
C SER A 53 -9.26 -20.46 7.27
N ALA A 54 -8.85 -19.19 7.45
CA ALA A 54 -8.74 -18.53 8.75
C ALA A 54 -10.08 -17.92 9.24
N GLY A 55 -11.18 -18.14 8.53
CA GLY A 55 -12.52 -17.61 8.86
C GLY A 55 -12.72 -16.13 8.45
N GLY A 56 -11.81 -15.55 7.70
CA GLY A 56 -11.91 -14.18 7.19
C GLY A 56 -12.69 -14.09 5.88
N ARG A 57 -12.86 -12.88 5.38
CA ARG A 57 -13.59 -12.58 4.13
C ARG A 57 -12.70 -11.80 3.17
N ALA A 58 -12.48 -12.32 1.98
CA ALA A 58 -11.69 -11.65 0.95
C ALA A 58 -12.20 -11.96 -0.45
N ILE A 59 -12.02 -11.03 -1.36
CA ILE A 59 -12.21 -11.23 -2.80
C ILE A 59 -10.99 -10.72 -3.56
N ALA A 60 -10.73 -11.30 -4.72
CA ALA A 60 -9.64 -10.93 -5.60
C ALA A 60 -10.15 -10.11 -6.80
N VAL A 61 -9.47 -9.02 -7.11
CA VAL A 61 -9.63 -8.27 -8.36
C VAL A 61 -8.31 -8.32 -9.12
N VAL A 62 -8.25 -9.17 -10.13
CA VAL A 62 -7.06 -9.33 -10.97
C VAL A 62 -6.97 -8.17 -11.95
N GLY A 63 -5.85 -7.42 -11.95
CA GLY A 63 -5.65 -6.29 -12.85
C GLY A 63 -4.33 -5.57 -12.64
N ASP A 64 -3.98 -4.72 -13.59
CA ASP A 64 -2.85 -3.80 -13.47
C ASP A 64 -3.34 -2.52 -12.79
N VAL A 65 -2.65 -2.10 -11.74
CA VAL A 65 -3.02 -0.88 -10.99
C VAL A 65 -2.82 0.41 -11.79
N ARG A 66 -2.09 0.36 -12.90
CA ARG A 66 -1.90 1.47 -13.82
C ARG A 66 -3.16 1.77 -14.64
N GLU A 67 -4.05 0.78 -14.76
CA GLU A 67 -5.28 0.88 -15.53
C GLU A 67 -6.43 1.40 -14.66
N GLU A 68 -7.08 2.49 -15.10
CA GLU A 68 -8.21 3.10 -14.39
C GLU A 68 -9.38 2.11 -14.22
N GLU A 69 -9.60 1.25 -15.25
CA GLU A 69 -10.62 0.22 -15.22
C GLU A 69 -10.42 -0.78 -14.04
N THR A 70 -9.17 -1.06 -13.68
CA THR A 70 -8.88 -1.89 -12.50
C THR A 70 -9.34 -1.22 -11.20
N ALA A 71 -9.14 0.10 -11.08
CA ALA A 71 -9.60 0.85 -9.92
C ALA A 71 -11.14 0.88 -9.86
N LEU A 72 -11.82 1.13 -10.97
CA LEU A 72 -13.28 1.12 -11.06
C LEU A 72 -13.85 -0.24 -10.64
N ARG A 73 -13.35 -1.34 -11.21
CA ARG A 73 -13.79 -2.71 -10.84
C ARG A 73 -13.53 -3.02 -9.36
N ALA A 74 -12.44 -2.53 -8.78
CA ALA A 74 -12.14 -2.74 -7.37
C ALA A 74 -13.12 -2.00 -6.45
N MET A 75 -13.51 -0.77 -6.78
CA MET A 75 -14.53 -0.02 -6.05
C MET A 75 -15.90 -0.66 -6.16
N GLN A 76 -16.28 -1.09 -7.37
CA GLN A 76 -17.53 -1.81 -7.61
C GLN A 76 -17.57 -3.10 -6.80
N ALA A 77 -16.51 -3.90 -6.81
CA ALA A 77 -16.41 -5.14 -6.04
C ALA A 77 -16.53 -4.89 -4.53
N ALA A 78 -15.92 -3.83 -3.99
CA ALA A 78 -16.08 -3.45 -2.59
C ALA A 78 -17.56 -3.16 -2.25
N LYS A 79 -18.25 -2.38 -3.10
CA LYS A 79 -19.65 -2.02 -2.91
C LYS A 79 -20.59 -3.23 -3.05
N GLU A 80 -20.40 -4.07 -4.07
CA GLU A 80 -21.26 -5.22 -4.35
C GLU A 80 -21.13 -6.33 -3.32
N HIS A 81 -19.91 -6.66 -2.88
CA HIS A 81 -19.66 -7.78 -1.97
C HIS A 81 -19.73 -7.42 -0.51
N PHE A 82 -19.40 -6.17 -0.16
CA PHE A 82 -19.28 -5.74 1.25
C PHE A 82 -20.09 -4.49 1.61
N GLY A 83 -20.68 -3.82 0.63
CA GLY A 83 -21.56 -2.66 0.83
C GLY A 83 -20.85 -1.33 1.11
N ALA A 84 -19.51 -1.33 1.33
CA ALA A 84 -18.76 -0.14 1.76
C ALA A 84 -17.27 -0.22 1.38
N LEU A 85 -16.56 0.89 1.55
CA LEU A 85 -15.10 0.95 1.55
C LEU A 85 -14.61 1.86 2.67
N HIS A 86 -14.01 1.28 3.71
CA HIS A 86 -13.56 2.03 4.88
C HIS A 86 -12.08 2.38 4.84
N ILE A 87 -11.24 1.51 4.26
CA ILE A 87 -9.79 1.66 4.24
C ILE A 87 -9.27 1.37 2.82
N LEU A 88 -8.45 2.29 2.30
CA LEU A 88 -7.67 2.10 1.10
C LEU A 88 -6.19 2.06 1.46
N LEU A 89 -5.50 0.94 1.20
CA LEU A 89 -4.06 0.83 1.28
C LEU A 89 -3.45 0.84 -0.13
N ASN A 90 -2.93 1.98 -0.54
CA ASN A 90 -2.13 2.15 -1.75
C ASN A 90 -0.73 1.58 -1.50
N ASN A 91 -0.56 0.27 -1.69
CA ASN A 91 0.69 -0.45 -1.44
C ASN A 91 1.43 -0.85 -2.73
N ALA A 92 0.74 -0.97 -3.86
CA ALA A 92 1.39 -1.33 -5.11
C ALA A 92 2.54 -0.38 -5.45
N GLY A 93 3.67 -0.97 -5.86
CA GLY A 93 4.84 -0.19 -6.24
C GLY A 93 5.92 -1.05 -6.86
N VAL A 94 6.81 -0.40 -7.60
CA VAL A 94 8.02 -0.97 -8.18
C VAL A 94 9.23 -0.09 -7.86
N GLY A 95 10.41 -0.67 -7.87
CA GLY A 95 11.69 0.02 -7.72
C GLY A 95 12.63 -0.36 -8.85
N ASN A 96 13.50 0.57 -9.21
CA ASN A 96 14.61 0.36 -10.12
C ASN A 96 15.79 1.18 -9.61
N TYR A 97 16.88 0.51 -9.24
CA TYR A 97 18.04 1.11 -8.58
C TYR A 97 19.21 1.13 -9.55
N LYS A 98 19.40 2.26 -10.21
CA LYS A 98 20.50 2.49 -11.13
C LYS A 98 20.74 3.99 -11.38
N PRO A 99 21.93 4.38 -11.86
CA PRO A 99 22.23 5.77 -12.19
C PRO A 99 21.22 6.38 -13.16
N LEU A 100 20.94 7.67 -13.01
CA LEU A 100 20.00 8.39 -13.85
C LEU A 100 20.28 8.25 -15.36
N ILE A 101 21.54 8.33 -15.74
CA ILE A 101 21.96 8.22 -17.15
C ILE A 101 21.68 6.85 -17.79
N GLU A 102 21.47 5.82 -16.97
CA GLU A 102 21.13 4.46 -17.41
C GLU A 102 19.62 4.21 -17.36
N THR A 103 18.84 5.14 -16.80
CA THR A 103 17.37 5.01 -16.69
C THR A 103 16.72 5.47 -17.98
N SER A 104 15.99 4.57 -18.66
CA SER A 104 15.25 4.93 -19.86
C SER A 104 13.96 5.68 -19.56
N ALA A 105 13.38 6.32 -20.58
CA ALA A 105 12.06 6.99 -20.44
C ALA A 105 10.96 5.99 -20.08
N GLU A 106 10.99 4.79 -20.64
CA GLU A 106 10.01 3.73 -20.37
C GLU A 106 10.09 3.25 -18.91
N GLU A 107 11.29 3.18 -18.35
CA GLU A 107 11.48 2.84 -16.93
C GLU A 107 11.03 3.96 -16.00
N TYR A 108 11.23 5.22 -16.40
CA TYR A 108 10.64 6.36 -15.70
C TYR A 108 9.12 6.27 -15.71
N ASP A 109 8.51 6.02 -16.87
CA ASP A 109 7.06 5.89 -17.01
C ASP A 109 6.54 4.72 -16.17
N GLU A 110 7.16 3.53 -16.22
CA GLU A 110 6.79 2.36 -15.39
C GLU A 110 6.79 2.73 -13.90
N LEU A 111 7.81 3.43 -13.40
CA LEU A 111 7.92 3.84 -12.02
C LEU A 111 6.81 4.83 -11.62
N MET A 112 6.63 5.88 -12.40
CA MET A 112 5.64 6.92 -12.12
C MET A 112 4.21 6.40 -12.25
N GLU A 113 3.92 5.62 -13.28
CA GLU A 113 2.61 5.01 -13.47
C GLU A 113 2.25 4.03 -12.37
N THR A 114 3.21 3.16 -12.00
CA THR A 114 2.95 2.15 -10.98
C THR A 114 2.89 2.74 -9.58
N ASN A 115 3.77 3.69 -9.22
CA ASN A 115 3.88 4.19 -7.85
C ASN A 115 2.93 5.37 -7.60
N MET A 116 2.86 6.35 -8.53
CA MET A 116 2.09 7.57 -8.28
C MET A 116 0.76 7.61 -9.02
N ARG A 117 0.72 7.29 -10.33
CA ARG A 117 -0.54 7.29 -11.08
C ARG A 117 -1.54 6.30 -10.49
N SER A 118 -1.10 5.09 -10.13
CA SER A 118 -1.96 4.10 -9.46
C SER A 118 -2.52 4.64 -8.15
N THR A 119 -1.66 5.24 -7.29
CA THR A 119 -2.08 5.88 -6.04
C THR A 119 -3.16 6.92 -6.29
N PHE A 120 -2.99 7.76 -7.31
CA PHE A 120 -3.99 8.76 -7.71
C PHE A 120 -5.30 8.10 -8.16
N LEU A 121 -5.26 7.12 -9.05
CA LEU A 121 -6.46 6.47 -9.60
C LEU A 121 -7.30 5.80 -8.50
N PHE A 122 -6.66 4.96 -7.68
CA PHE A 122 -7.38 4.27 -6.60
C PHE A 122 -7.93 5.25 -5.56
N THR A 123 -7.16 6.27 -5.21
CA THR A 123 -7.62 7.31 -4.27
C THR A 123 -8.79 8.11 -4.83
N ARG A 124 -8.69 8.56 -6.10
CA ARG A 124 -9.74 9.32 -6.77
C ARG A 124 -11.08 8.59 -6.78
N HIS A 125 -11.06 7.28 -7.02
CA HIS A 125 -12.29 6.47 -7.08
C HIS A 125 -12.76 5.99 -5.70
N ALA A 126 -11.90 5.94 -4.68
CA ALA A 126 -12.28 5.61 -3.31
C ALA A 126 -12.94 6.79 -2.58
N VAL A 127 -12.47 8.01 -2.82
CA VAL A 127 -12.94 9.22 -2.11
C VAL A 127 -14.45 9.42 -2.18
N PRO A 128 -15.15 9.30 -3.35
CA PRO A 128 -16.60 9.45 -3.39
C PRO A 128 -17.34 8.48 -2.46
N LEU A 129 -16.91 7.21 -2.37
CA LEU A 129 -17.52 6.21 -1.48
C LEU A 129 -17.32 6.58 -0.01
N MET A 130 -16.13 7.05 0.35
CA MET A 130 -15.82 7.48 1.71
C MET A 130 -16.55 8.77 2.11
N LEU A 131 -16.76 9.69 1.15
CA LEU A 131 -17.55 10.91 1.37
C LEU A 131 -19.03 10.58 1.61
N GLU A 132 -19.59 9.66 0.84
CA GLU A 132 -20.97 9.18 1.05
C GLU A 132 -21.16 8.56 2.43
N GLN A 133 -20.13 7.88 2.95
CA GLN A 133 -20.12 7.28 4.30
C GLN A 133 -19.81 8.29 5.43
N GLY A 134 -19.26 9.47 5.10
CA GLY A 134 -18.79 10.46 6.07
C GLY A 134 -17.54 10.03 6.87
N SER A 135 -16.86 8.97 6.45
CA SER A 135 -15.67 8.44 7.12
C SER A 135 -14.82 7.60 6.18
N GLY A 136 -13.52 7.53 6.44
CA GLY A 136 -12.60 6.69 5.68
C GLY A 136 -11.16 6.85 6.16
N LEU A 137 -10.30 5.95 5.68
CA LEU A 137 -8.85 6.01 5.85
C LEU A 137 -8.15 5.68 4.54
N ILE A 138 -7.28 6.56 4.09
CA ILE A 138 -6.42 6.36 2.93
C ILE A 138 -4.98 6.32 3.42
N LEU A 139 -4.32 5.17 3.21
CA LEU A 139 -2.91 4.99 3.52
C LEU A 139 -2.11 4.82 2.24
N MET A 140 -0.96 5.49 2.20
CA MET A 140 0.01 5.35 1.11
C MET A 140 1.26 4.67 1.63
N LEU A 141 1.67 3.57 1.00
CA LEU A 141 2.95 2.94 1.26
C LEU A 141 4.03 3.63 0.42
N SER A 142 4.65 4.64 1.02
CA SER A 142 5.79 5.32 0.43
C SER A 142 7.09 4.58 0.76
N SER A 143 8.11 5.26 1.17
CA SER A 143 9.45 4.74 1.52
C SER A 143 10.23 5.81 2.26
N MET A 144 11.34 5.45 2.90
CA MET A 144 12.36 6.43 3.29
C MET A 144 12.88 7.21 2.08
N ALA A 145 12.82 6.62 0.86
CA ALA A 145 13.08 7.31 -0.40
C ALA A 145 12.04 8.41 -0.75
N GLY A 146 10.94 8.51 -0.02
CA GLY A 146 10.00 9.64 -0.08
C GLY A 146 10.34 10.77 0.90
N LYS A 147 11.40 10.61 1.69
CA LYS A 147 11.87 11.58 2.69
C LYS A 147 13.30 12.05 2.41
N TYR A 148 14.10 11.19 1.81
CA TYR A 148 15.51 11.41 1.52
C TYR A 148 15.83 10.97 0.10
N GLY A 149 16.80 11.64 -0.54
CA GLY A 149 17.35 11.21 -1.82
C GLY A 149 18.44 10.17 -1.62
N PHE A 150 18.46 9.15 -2.47
CA PHE A 150 19.48 8.11 -2.49
C PHE A 150 20.17 8.07 -3.86
N ALA A 151 21.48 7.93 -3.86
CA ALA A 151 22.24 7.76 -5.10
C ALA A 151 21.79 6.49 -5.83
N GLY A 152 21.58 6.57 -7.14
CA GLY A 152 21.06 5.46 -7.95
C GLY A 152 19.55 5.22 -7.83
N GLU A 153 18.80 6.10 -7.13
CA GLU A 153 17.35 5.93 -6.92
C GLU A 153 16.55 7.20 -7.31
N ALA A 154 17.12 8.08 -8.16
CA ALA A 154 16.54 9.41 -8.40
C ALA A 154 15.06 9.37 -8.81
N VAL A 155 14.68 8.52 -9.78
CA VAL A 155 13.29 8.41 -10.26
C VAL A 155 12.39 7.72 -9.21
N TYR A 156 12.91 6.69 -8.53
CA TYR A 156 12.19 6.04 -7.45
C TYR A 156 11.90 7.03 -6.31
N CYS A 157 12.92 7.79 -5.85
CA CYS A 157 12.76 8.85 -4.87
C CYS A 157 11.68 9.84 -5.31
N ALA A 158 11.75 10.35 -6.55
CA ALA A 158 10.75 11.28 -7.07
C ALA A 158 9.32 10.73 -6.96
N SER A 159 9.11 9.46 -7.33
CA SER A 159 7.80 8.81 -7.21
C SER A 159 7.31 8.70 -5.76
N LYS A 160 8.22 8.44 -4.82
CA LYS A 160 7.91 8.29 -3.39
C LYS A 160 7.71 9.64 -2.68
N PHE A 161 8.47 10.67 -3.04
CA PHE A 161 8.20 12.05 -2.62
C PHE A 161 6.83 12.54 -3.11
N ALA A 162 6.47 12.20 -4.36
CA ALA A 162 5.16 12.55 -4.90
C ALA A 162 4.02 11.96 -4.06
N GLN A 163 4.13 10.70 -3.60
CA GLN A 163 3.14 10.08 -2.70
C GLN A 163 3.04 10.83 -1.36
N VAL A 164 4.17 11.23 -0.76
CA VAL A 164 4.19 11.99 0.50
C VAL A 164 3.51 13.35 0.33
N GLY A 165 3.90 14.11 -0.71
CA GLY A 165 3.29 15.42 -0.99
C GLY A 165 1.79 15.32 -1.28
N PHE A 166 1.39 14.30 -2.04
CA PHE A 166 -0.02 14.03 -2.33
C PHE A 166 -0.82 13.71 -1.06
N ALA A 167 -0.30 12.86 -0.18
CA ALA A 167 -0.93 12.55 1.11
C ALA A 167 -1.12 13.80 1.98
N GLN A 168 -0.09 14.65 2.07
CA GLN A 168 -0.14 15.88 2.88
C GLN A 168 -1.18 16.89 2.37
N ALA A 169 -1.31 17.03 1.05
CA ALA A 169 -2.33 17.89 0.46
C ALA A 169 -3.74 17.31 0.68
N LEU A 170 -3.89 16.02 0.40
CA LEU A 170 -5.17 15.32 0.50
C LEU A 170 -5.70 15.26 1.95
N ASP A 171 -4.84 15.14 2.98
CA ASP A 171 -5.26 15.24 4.39
C ASP A 171 -5.95 16.57 4.68
N LYS A 172 -5.44 17.67 4.13
CA LYS A 172 -6.04 18.99 4.33
C LYS A 172 -7.40 19.13 3.65
N GLU A 173 -7.57 18.51 2.51
CA GLU A 173 -8.83 18.53 1.74
C GLU A 173 -9.90 17.65 2.38
N LEU A 174 -9.55 16.45 2.82
CA LEU A 174 -10.52 15.41 3.21
C LEU A 174 -10.77 15.32 4.72
N ARG A 175 -9.82 15.75 5.55
CA ARG A 175 -9.99 15.74 7.01
C ARG A 175 -11.25 16.47 7.49
N PRO A 176 -11.65 17.65 6.97
CA PRO A 176 -12.90 18.30 7.38
C PRO A 176 -14.15 17.47 7.08
N GLN A 177 -14.03 16.45 6.22
CA GLN A 177 -15.09 15.57 5.79
C GLN A 177 -15.02 14.18 6.49
N GLY A 178 -14.20 14.05 7.54
CA GLY A 178 -14.10 12.83 8.33
C GLY A 178 -13.20 11.75 7.73
N ILE A 179 -12.50 12.03 6.63
CA ILE A 179 -11.59 11.07 5.98
C ILE A 179 -10.16 11.34 6.43
N LYS A 180 -9.51 10.30 6.94
CA LYS A 180 -8.11 10.32 7.39
C LYS A 180 -7.19 9.97 6.23
N VAL A 181 -6.05 10.65 6.14
CA VAL A 181 -5.01 10.32 5.18
C VAL A 181 -3.68 10.21 5.90
N GLY A 182 -2.93 9.16 5.60
CA GLY A 182 -1.61 8.94 6.20
C GLY A 182 -0.64 8.26 5.24
N VAL A 183 0.63 8.31 5.59
CA VAL A 183 1.71 7.69 4.81
C VAL A 183 2.60 6.85 5.71
N ILE A 184 3.03 5.71 5.21
CA ILE A 184 4.01 4.84 5.87
C ILE A 184 5.27 4.82 5.00
N CYS A 185 6.41 5.14 5.61
CA CYS A 185 7.70 5.30 4.97
C CYS A 185 8.70 4.26 5.53
N PRO A 186 8.67 3.00 5.08
CA PRO A 186 9.64 2.01 5.51
C PRO A 186 10.99 2.20 4.83
N GLY A 187 12.06 1.77 5.50
CA GLY A 187 13.37 1.51 4.91
C GLY A 187 13.40 0.20 4.14
N GLY A 188 14.53 -0.48 4.11
CA GLY A 188 14.66 -1.78 3.44
C GLY A 188 13.77 -2.84 4.07
N VAL A 189 13.00 -3.56 3.24
CA VAL A 189 12.12 -4.66 3.65
C VAL A 189 12.44 -5.91 2.84
N LYS A 190 12.46 -7.08 3.48
CA LYS A 190 12.73 -8.40 2.88
C LYS A 190 11.54 -8.85 2.03
N THR A 191 11.52 -8.47 0.78
CA THR A 191 10.45 -8.79 -0.19
C THR A 191 11.03 -9.08 -1.56
N GLU A 192 10.17 -9.48 -2.50
CA GLU A 192 10.52 -9.60 -3.92
C GLU A 192 10.73 -8.22 -4.62
N PHE A 193 10.54 -7.13 -3.91
CA PHE A 193 10.61 -5.77 -4.46
C PHE A 193 12.01 -5.47 -5.01
N ALA A 194 12.06 -4.97 -6.25
CA ALA A 194 13.28 -4.63 -6.99
C ALA A 194 14.28 -5.79 -7.20
N LEU A 195 13.87 -7.07 -7.06
CA LEU A 195 14.69 -8.21 -7.44
C LEU A 195 14.99 -8.14 -8.94
N GLY A 196 16.28 -8.25 -9.30
CA GLY A 196 16.78 -8.09 -10.68
C GLY A 196 16.84 -6.62 -11.17
N LYS A 197 16.37 -5.68 -10.35
CA LYS A 197 16.42 -4.22 -10.62
C LYS A 197 17.19 -3.48 -9.52
N GLY A 198 18.35 -4.00 -9.13
CA GLY A 198 19.24 -3.45 -8.10
C GLY A 198 19.26 -4.25 -6.78
N ARG A 199 18.39 -5.25 -6.61
CA ARG A 199 18.45 -6.20 -5.49
C ARG A 199 18.62 -7.63 -5.97
N THR A 200 19.27 -8.46 -5.16
CA THR A 200 19.38 -9.92 -5.36
C THR A 200 18.65 -10.66 -4.26
N ALA A 201 18.13 -11.86 -4.57
CA ALA A 201 17.44 -12.67 -3.58
C ALA A 201 18.34 -13.04 -2.39
N GLU A 202 19.61 -13.37 -2.67
CA GLU A 202 20.60 -13.68 -1.65
C GLU A 202 20.89 -12.47 -0.76
N GLY A 203 21.14 -11.29 -1.35
CA GLY A 203 21.38 -10.05 -0.61
C GLY A 203 20.21 -9.67 0.29
N VAL A 204 18.97 -9.85 -0.19
CA VAL A 204 17.77 -9.63 0.62
C VAL A 204 17.67 -10.64 1.78
N ALA A 205 17.92 -11.93 1.53
CA ALA A 205 17.82 -12.97 2.54
C ALA A 205 18.86 -12.81 3.68
N GLN A 206 20.06 -12.34 3.34
CA GLN A 206 21.17 -12.13 4.29
C GLN A 206 21.15 -10.74 4.94
N SER A 207 20.23 -9.86 4.53
CA SER A 207 20.17 -8.48 5.05
C SER A 207 19.54 -8.41 6.44
N GLY A 208 19.90 -7.38 7.20
CA GLY A 208 19.21 -7.00 8.43
C GLY A 208 17.97 -6.14 8.18
N MET A 209 17.36 -6.19 7.01
CA MET A 209 16.15 -5.44 6.65
C MET A 209 14.96 -5.85 7.50
N LEU A 210 13.94 -4.98 7.53
CA LEU A 210 12.64 -5.27 8.15
C LEU A 210 11.98 -6.49 7.49
N ASP A 211 11.19 -7.22 8.25
CA ASP A 211 10.27 -8.20 7.69
C ASP A 211 8.97 -7.51 7.21
N PRO A 212 8.26 -8.04 6.21
CA PRO A 212 6.99 -7.48 5.76
C PRO A 212 5.96 -7.31 6.88
N GLU A 213 5.99 -8.18 7.86
CA GLU A 213 5.15 -8.20 9.05
C GLU A 213 5.38 -6.97 9.94
N ASP A 214 6.61 -6.47 10.06
CA ASP A 214 6.90 -5.24 10.82
C ASP A 214 6.16 -4.05 10.22
N VAL A 215 6.12 -3.96 8.88
CA VAL A 215 5.40 -2.90 8.18
C VAL A 215 3.88 -3.12 8.27
N ALA A 216 3.42 -4.37 8.25
CA ALA A 216 2.01 -4.70 8.40
C ALA A 216 1.46 -4.29 9.79
N GLU A 217 2.27 -4.40 10.85
CA GLU A 217 1.90 -3.90 12.19
C GLU A 217 1.77 -2.36 12.20
N ALA A 218 2.63 -1.63 11.47
CA ALA A 218 2.48 -0.18 11.31
C ALA A 218 1.20 0.19 10.53
N VAL A 219 0.85 -0.58 9.49
CA VAL A 219 -0.43 -0.44 8.77
C VAL A 219 -1.59 -0.67 9.72
N LEU A 220 -1.55 -1.76 10.49
CA LEU A 220 -2.60 -2.10 11.46
C LEU A 220 -2.77 -1.02 12.52
N LEU A 221 -1.65 -0.49 13.05
CA LEU A 221 -1.68 0.62 14.01
C LEU A 221 -2.42 1.83 13.42
N ALA A 222 -2.16 2.18 12.17
CA ALA A 222 -2.84 3.30 11.51
C ALA A 222 -4.34 3.02 11.29
N CYS A 223 -4.70 1.77 10.94
CA CYS A 223 -6.08 1.35 10.70
C CYS A 223 -6.95 1.28 11.97
N THR A 224 -6.32 1.09 13.14
CA THR A 224 -7.05 0.87 14.42
C THR A 224 -7.14 2.11 15.31
N GLN A 225 -6.79 3.29 14.80
CA GLN A 225 -6.90 4.54 15.55
C GLN A 225 -8.37 4.96 15.75
N PRO A 226 -8.74 5.47 16.93
CA PRO A 226 -10.10 5.94 17.19
C PRO A 226 -10.51 7.07 16.23
N ALA A 227 -11.80 7.31 16.10
CA ALA A 227 -12.35 8.26 15.13
C ALA A 227 -11.72 9.67 15.22
N HIS A 228 -11.44 10.14 16.42
CA HIS A 228 -10.89 11.49 16.70
C HIS A 228 -9.37 11.59 16.52
N ALA A 229 -8.67 10.47 16.28
CA ALA A 229 -7.21 10.46 16.10
C ALA A 229 -6.84 9.90 14.73
N ARG A 230 -5.72 10.35 14.18
CA ARG A 230 -5.13 9.84 12.95
C ARG A 230 -3.63 9.79 13.02
N ILE A 231 -3.05 8.86 12.32
CA ILE A 231 -1.62 8.81 12.06
C ILE A 231 -1.36 9.49 10.71
N ILE A 232 -0.56 10.55 10.72
CA ILE A 232 -0.22 11.31 9.52
C ILE A 232 0.94 10.65 8.79
N GLU A 233 1.96 10.21 9.55
CA GLU A 233 3.16 9.60 9.00
C GLU A 233 3.77 8.62 10.00
N ILE A 234 4.23 7.47 9.49
CA ILE A 234 5.11 6.54 10.21
C ILE A 234 6.38 6.37 9.40
N GLN A 235 7.52 6.66 10.01
CA GLN A 235 8.83 6.31 9.49
C GLN A 235 9.39 5.14 10.28
N MET A 236 9.93 4.14 9.59
CA MET A 236 10.56 2.98 10.23
C MET A 236 11.75 2.49 9.40
N ARG A 237 12.82 2.13 10.09
CA ARG A 237 14.05 1.64 9.46
C ARG A 237 14.55 0.39 10.16
N PRO A 238 15.20 -0.52 9.43
CA PRO A 238 16.00 -1.57 10.06
C PRO A 238 17.12 -0.95 10.90
N MET A 239 17.47 -1.61 12.00
CA MET A 239 18.54 -1.12 12.88
C MET A 239 19.93 -1.04 12.20
N VAL A 240 20.09 -1.75 11.08
CA VAL A 240 21.34 -1.75 10.29
C VAL A 240 21.45 -0.56 9.32
N GLU A 241 20.36 0.16 9.07
CA GLU A 241 20.37 1.35 8.21
C GLU A 241 20.68 2.61 9.03
N PRO A 242 21.70 3.39 8.69
CA PRO A 242 21.99 4.64 9.38
C PRO A 242 20.89 5.67 9.14
N LEU A 243 20.74 6.61 10.06
CA LEU A 243 20.04 7.87 9.80
C LEU A 243 20.93 8.66 8.83
N THR A 244 20.47 8.94 7.65
CA THR A 244 21.18 9.77 6.65
C THR A 244 21.12 11.22 7.01
#